data_aa2051f109876dc2f249827909971cb5
#
_entry.id   aa2051f109876dc2f249827909971cb5
#
_cell.length_a   1.000
_cell.length_b   1.000
_cell.length_c   1.000
_cell.angle_alpha   90.00
_cell.angle_beta   90.00
_cell.angle_gamma   90.00
#
_symmetry.space_group_name_H-M   'P 1'
#
loop_
_entity.id
_entity.type
_entity.pdbx_description
1 polymer ?
#
loop_
_entity_poly.entity_id
_entity_poly.type
_entity_poly.pdbx_seq_one_letter_code
_entity_poly.pdbx_strand_id
1 'polypeptide(L)'
;FGSVAHLGPHTMSVRDAALMMNVMKRPDARDWTALPPDDSDYCARLDGGVRGLRIAWSPTLGYATKVHREVAAACAEAVAQFS
;
A
#
# COMPACT_ATOMS: atom_id res chain seq x y z
N PHE A 1 19.70 7.48 1.04
CA PHE A 1 18.49 7.47 0.19
C PHE A 1 17.62 8.71 0.36
N GLY A 2 17.84 9.52 1.41
CA GLY A 2 17.09 10.75 1.65
C GLY A 2 15.58 10.51 1.87
N SER A 3 14.80 11.58 1.72
CA SER A 3 13.36 11.58 1.97
C SER A 3 12.49 10.97 0.86
N VAL A 4 13.08 10.52 -0.23
CA VAL A 4 12.35 9.95 -1.38
C VAL A 4 12.35 8.42 -1.43
N ALA A 5 13.12 7.76 -0.56
CA ALA A 5 13.15 6.31 -0.48
C ALA A 5 12.15 5.81 0.56
N HIS A 6 11.30 4.88 0.15
CA HIS A 6 10.32 4.23 1.01
C HIS A 6 10.55 2.73 0.96
N LEU A 7 10.66 2.11 2.13
CA LEU A 7 10.82 0.68 2.27
C LEU A 7 9.48 0.04 2.59
N GLY A 8 9.23 -1.12 1.98
CA GLY A 8 8.02 -1.90 2.24
C GLY A 8 8.31 -3.39 2.24
N PRO A 9 7.43 -4.21 2.83
CA PRO A 9 7.61 -5.65 2.87
C PRO A 9 7.43 -6.30 1.50
N HIS A 10 8.31 -7.24 1.16
CA HIS A 10 8.14 -8.19 0.07
C HIS A 10 7.90 -9.56 0.66
N THR A 11 6.71 -10.11 0.49
CA THR A 11 6.27 -11.34 1.14
C THR A 11 5.47 -12.22 0.18
N MET A 12 5.34 -13.49 0.53
CA MET A 12 4.54 -14.45 -0.24
C MET A 12 3.05 -14.39 0.09
N SER A 13 2.67 -13.75 1.20
CA SER A 13 1.27 -13.59 1.58
C SER A 13 0.98 -12.18 2.09
N VAL A 14 -0.28 -11.75 1.96
CA VAL A 14 -0.75 -10.47 2.53
C VAL A 14 -0.67 -10.49 4.06
N ARG A 15 -0.89 -11.64 4.69
CA ARG A 15 -0.78 -11.81 6.15
C ARG A 15 0.65 -11.54 6.64
N ASP A 16 1.66 -12.05 5.94
CA ASP A 16 3.06 -11.80 6.29
C ASP A 16 3.42 -10.31 6.08
N ALA A 17 2.90 -9.69 5.03
CA ALA A 17 3.05 -8.25 4.82
C ALA A 17 2.44 -7.45 5.98
N ALA A 18 1.24 -7.80 6.42
CA ALA A 18 0.57 -7.16 7.54
C ALA A 18 1.35 -7.33 8.86
N LEU A 19 1.90 -8.53 9.10
CA LEU A 19 2.74 -8.80 10.27
C LEU A 19 4.01 -7.95 10.25
N MET A 20 4.70 -7.88 9.11
CA MET A 20 5.87 -7.01 8.94
C MET A 20 5.52 -5.55 9.14
N MET A 21 4.39 -5.07 8.59
CA MET A 21 3.93 -3.69 8.79
C MET A 21 3.66 -3.37 10.25
N ASN A 22 3.12 -4.29 11.04
CA ASN A 22 2.93 -4.09 12.48
C ASN A 22 4.26 -3.83 13.24
N VAL A 23 5.36 -4.37 12.72
CA VAL A 23 6.70 -4.12 13.27
C VAL A 23 7.31 -2.83 12.71
N MET A 24 7.25 -2.67 11.38
CA MET A 24 7.93 -1.56 10.68
C MET A 24 7.30 -0.19 10.97
N LYS A 25 6.01 -0.12 11.25
CA LYS A 25 5.30 1.13 11.54
C LYS A 25 5.66 1.77 12.89
N ARG A 26 6.44 1.08 13.73
CA ARG A 26 6.83 1.62 15.03
C ARG A 26 7.73 2.84 14.84
N PRO A 27 7.43 3.95 15.53
CA PRO A 27 8.25 5.14 15.40
C PRO A 27 9.65 4.90 15.96
N ASP A 28 10.65 5.47 15.30
CA ASP A 28 12.04 5.48 15.77
C ASP A 28 12.50 6.94 15.87
N ALA A 29 13.03 7.36 17.02
CA ALA A 29 13.47 8.73 17.25
C ALA A 29 14.62 9.16 16.34
N ARG A 30 15.28 8.23 15.67
CA ARG A 30 16.33 8.51 14.68
C ARG A 30 15.77 8.84 13.29
N ASP A 31 14.51 8.55 13.06
CA ASP A 31 13.81 8.86 11.82
C ASP A 31 12.89 10.07 12.00
N TRP A 32 13.39 11.22 11.55
CA TRP A 32 12.65 12.49 11.63
C TRP A 32 11.43 12.55 10.69
N THR A 33 11.28 11.57 9.79
CA THR A 33 10.10 11.41 8.90
C THR A 33 9.10 10.41 9.42
N ALA A 34 9.37 9.75 10.56
CA ALA A 34 8.46 8.77 11.14
C ALA A 34 7.08 9.40 11.43
N LEU A 35 6.03 8.68 11.04
CA LEU A 35 4.66 9.07 11.36
C LEU A 35 4.38 8.91 12.87
N PRO A 36 3.38 9.63 13.41
CA PRO A 36 2.93 9.40 14.77
C PRO A 36 2.60 7.93 15.05
N PRO A 37 2.73 7.47 16.31
CA PRO A 37 2.37 6.10 16.68
C PRO A 37 0.95 5.74 16.22
N ASP A 38 0.81 4.55 15.65
CA ASP A 38 -0.47 3.99 15.23
C ASP A 38 -0.63 2.60 15.89
N ASP A 39 -1.61 2.46 16.75
CA ASP A 39 -1.91 1.23 17.48
C ASP A 39 -2.76 0.24 16.66
N SER A 40 -3.09 0.54 15.40
CA SER A 40 -3.86 -0.36 14.57
C SER A 40 -3.12 -1.69 14.33
N ASP A 41 -3.83 -2.81 14.43
CA ASP A 41 -3.33 -4.12 14.05
C ASP A 41 -3.74 -4.44 12.62
N TYR A 42 -2.77 -4.43 11.70
CA TYR A 42 -3.00 -4.75 10.30
C TYR A 42 -3.48 -6.19 10.11
N CYS A 43 -3.02 -7.14 10.94
CA CYS A 43 -3.46 -8.54 10.86
C CYS A 43 -4.93 -8.70 11.21
N ALA A 44 -5.42 -7.98 12.21
CA ALA A 44 -6.82 -8.06 12.65
C ALA A 44 -7.84 -7.55 11.61
N ARG A 45 -7.39 -6.78 10.62
CA ARG A 45 -8.25 -6.18 9.58
C ARG A 45 -8.33 -6.99 8.29
N LEU A 46 -7.51 -8.02 8.13
CA LEU A 46 -7.42 -8.77 6.87
C LEU A 46 -8.72 -9.46 6.46
N ASP A 47 -9.49 -9.94 7.45
CA ASP A 47 -10.72 -10.68 7.20
C ASP A 47 -11.96 -9.77 7.05
N GLY A 48 -11.78 -8.44 7.20
CA GLY A 48 -12.87 -7.46 7.11
C GLY A 48 -13.40 -7.22 5.70
N GLY A 49 -12.64 -7.62 4.68
CA GLY A 49 -12.99 -7.41 3.29
C GLY A 49 -12.98 -5.91 2.89
N VAL A 50 -13.41 -5.66 1.66
CA VAL A 50 -13.41 -4.31 1.06
C VAL A 50 -14.80 -3.87 0.60
N ARG A 51 -15.85 -4.62 0.95
CA ARG A 51 -17.22 -4.33 0.55
C ARG A 51 -17.64 -2.94 1.05
N GLY A 52 -18.17 -2.15 0.14
CA GLY A 52 -18.68 -0.79 0.43
C GLY A 52 -17.60 0.30 0.47
N LEU A 53 -16.34 -0.03 0.22
CA LEU A 53 -15.30 0.99 0.04
C LEU A 53 -15.50 1.72 -1.28
N ARG A 54 -15.35 3.04 -1.25
CA ARG A 54 -15.27 3.84 -2.47
C ARG A 54 -13.84 3.90 -2.94
N ILE A 55 -13.58 3.37 -4.13
CA ILE A 55 -12.25 3.26 -4.72
C ILE A 55 -12.17 4.26 -5.88
N ALA A 56 -11.15 5.11 -5.85
CA ALA A 56 -10.80 5.96 -6.97
C ALA A 56 -9.66 5.32 -7.76
N TRP A 57 -9.80 5.32 -9.07
CA TRP A 57 -8.76 4.85 -9.98
C TRP A 57 -8.27 5.98 -10.89
N SER A 58 -6.97 6.16 -10.99
CA SER A 58 -6.36 7.07 -11.93
C SER A 58 -5.15 6.40 -12.60
N PRO A 59 -5.21 6.09 -13.89
CA PRO A 59 -4.11 5.43 -14.60
C PRO A 59 -2.87 6.32 -14.77
N THR A 60 -3.02 7.63 -14.67
CA THR A 60 -1.95 8.58 -14.96
C THR A 60 -1.68 9.58 -13.83
N LEU A 61 -2.50 9.61 -12.80
CA LEU A 61 -2.49 10.63 -11.73
C LEU A 61 -2.49 12.09 -12.27
N GLY A 62 -2.86 12.28 -13.55
CA GLY A 62 -2.87 13.58 -14.20
C GLY A 62 -1.52 14.08 -14.74
N TYR A 63 -0.41 13.41 -14.40
CA TYR A 63 0.94 13.84 -14.79
C TYR A 63 1.81 12.74 -15.43
N ALA A 64 1.50 11.47 -15.24
CA ALA A 64 2.24 10.36 -15.86
C ALA A 64 1.86 10.23 -17.34
N THR A 65 2.64 10.84 -18.24
CA THR A 65 2.34 10.89 -19.68
C THR A 65 2.61 9.58 -20.40
N LYS A 66 3.42 8.69 -19.81
CA LYS A 66 3.79 7.39 -20.40
C LYS A 66 3.66 6.29 -19.36
N VAL A 67 2.70 5.42 -19.56
CA VAL A 67 2.54 4.19 -18.77
C VAL A 67 2.69 2.99 -19.71
N HIS A 68 3.51 2.01 -19.33
CA HIS A 68 3.67 0.81 -20.15
C HIS A 68 2.33 0.09 -20.29
N ARG A 69 2.00 -0.31 -21.53
CA ARG A 69 0.67 -0.86 -21.87
C ARG A 69 0.31 -2.09 -21.04
N GLU A 70 1.25 -3.01 -20.83
CA GLU A 70 1.02 -4.23 -20.04
C GLU A 70 0.77 -3.89 -18.56
N VAL A 71 1.50 -2.92 -18.00
CA VAL A 71 1.28 -2.45 -16.63
C VAL A 71 -0.10 -1.82 -16.49
N ALA A 72 -0.49 -0.96 -17.44
CA ALA A 72 -1.80 -0.33 -17.43
C ALA A 72 -2.93 -1.36 -17.51
N ALA A 73 -2.78 -2.38 -18.37
CA ALA A 73 -3.76 -3.47 -18.50
C ALA A 73 -3.87 -4.28 -17.20
N ALA A 74 -2.75 -4.73 -16.63
CA ALA A 74 -2.74 -5.51 -15.39
C ALA A 74 -3.37 -4.72 -14.21
N CYS A 75 -3.07 -3.43 -14.11
CA CYS A 75 -3.68 -2.59 -13.08
C CYS A 75 -5.19 -2.40 -13.31
N ALA A 76 -5.63 -2.22 -14.55
CA ALA A 76 -7.05 -2.08 -14.87
C ALA A 76 -7.83 -3.38 -14.54
N GLU A 77 -7.27 -4.54 -14.86
CA GLU A 77 -7.85 -5.85 -14.50
C GLU A 77 -7.95 -6.02 -12.97
N ALA A 78 -6.91 -5.61 -12.23
CA ALA A 78 -6.93 -5.67 -10.78
C ALA A 78 -8.03 -4.76 -10.20
N VAL A 79 -8.20 -3.54 -10.72
CA VAL A 79 -9.24 -2.60 -10.28
C VAL A 79 -10.64 -3.13 -10.58
N ALA A 80 -10.83 -3.82 -11.70
CA ALA A 80 -12.13 -4.40 -12.06
C ALA A 80 -12.62 -5.47 -11.06
N GLN A 81 -11.74 -6.03 -10.21
CA GLN A 81 -12.13 -6.97 -9.16
C GLN A 81 -12.93 -6.31 -8.02
N PHE A 82 -12.95 -4.98 -7.94
CA PHE A 82 -13.68 -4.23 -6.91
C PHE A 82 -15.08 -3.77 -7.36
N SER A 83 -15.51 -4.11 -8.57
CA SER A 83 -16.82 -3.73 -9.14
C SER A 83 -17.88 -4.81 -8.93
#